data_6efb6dfb957c440d24f083eea8bcb09e
#
_entry.id   6efb6dfb957c440d24f083eea8bcb09e
#
_cell.length_a   1.000
_cell.length_b   1.000
_cell.length_c   1.000
_cell.angle_alpha   90.00
_cell.angle_beta   90.00
_cell.angle_gamma   90.00
#
_symmetry.space_group_name_H-M   'P 1'
#
loop_
_entity.id
_entity.type
_entity.pdbx_description
1 polymer ?
#
loop_
_entity_poly.entity_id
_entity_poly.type
_entity_poly.pdbx_seq_one_letter_code
_entity_poly.pdbx_strand_id
1 'polypeptide(L)'
;MKKILISLLLGATMLATGCTQTKDIGKINNIDNKIEENIGGKSLKETRKDGIEYIDSFLKVNLSDCYDGYYADENGITIKFVDDGIVELLEADEELYEKFVELNLNVCKKVSDILKADENYHVVLTYTDQHKGENTTFTNTFFVIVDSEITYNAIKR
;
A
#
# COMPACT_ATOMS: atom_id res chain seq x y z
N MET A 1 13.07 15.49 0.64
CA MET A 1 12.58 14.82 -0.57
C MET A 1 13.10 13.38 -0.72
N LYS A 2 14.42 13.13 -0.79
CA LYS A 2 14.96 11.73 -0.89
C LYS A 2 14.54 10.75 0.21
N LYS A 3 14.11 11.21 1.38
CA LYS A 3 13.74 10.36 2.54
C LYS A 3 12.38 9.66 2.37
N ILE A 4 11.41 10.27 1.73
CA ILE A 4 10.04 9.76 1.60
C ILE A 4 10.01 8.56 0.65
N LEU A 5 10.70 8.67 -0.48
CA LEU A 5 10.79 7.57 -1.44
C LEU A 5 11.50 6.35 -0.85
N ILE A 6 12.54 6.58 -0.03
CA ILE A 6 13.26 5.51 0.69
C ILE A 6 12.33 4.84 1.72
N SER A 7 11.46 5.61 2.38
CA SER A 7 10.47 5.05 3.32
C SER A 7 9.41 4.22 2.61
N LEU A 8 8.94 4.67 1.45
CA LEU A 8 8.00 3.91 0.61
C LEU A 8 8.65 2.60 0.11
N LEU A 9 9.90 2.67 -0.36
CA LEU A 9 10.67 1.49 -0.77
C LEU A 9 10.92 0.53 0.39
N LEU A 10 11.33 1.02 1.56
CA LEU A 10 11.60 0.17 2.74
C LEU A 10 10.32 -0.40 3.35
N GLY A 11 9.25 0.38 3.43
CA GLY A 11 7.95 -0.09 3.93
C GLY A 11 7.32 -1.16 3.03
N ALA A 12 7.39 -0.97 1.72
CA ALA A 12 6.87 -1.93 0.76
C ALA A 12 7.69 -3.23 0.70
N THR A 13 9.02 -3.17 0.90
CA THR A 13 9.86 -4.38 0.99
C THR A 13 9.50 -5.23 2.21
N MET A 14 9.07 -4.63 3.33
CA MET A 14 8.64 -5.38 4.51
C MET A 14 7.33 -6.14 4.30
N LEU A 15 6.41 -5.63 3.45
CA LEU A 15 5.21 -6.36 3.04
C LEU A 15 5.52 -7.42 1.97
N ALA A 16 6.52 -7.18 1.11
CA ALA A 16 6.85 -8.05 -0.03
C ALA A 16 7.83 -9.18 0.30
N THR A 17 8.72 -9.02 1.29
CA THR A 17 9.72 -10.04 1.62
C THR A 17 9.29 -10.89 2.82
N GLY A 18 8.60 -11.95 2.53
CA GLY A 18 8.63 -13.11 3.42
C GLY A 18 9.97 -13.86 3.31
N CYS A 19 11.11 -13.20 3.44
CA CYS A 19 12.45 -13.77 3.70
C CYS A 19 13.55 -12.74 3.49
N THR A 20 14.22 -12.31 4.52
CA THR A 20 15.65 -12.34 4.86
C THR A 20 16.00 -11.29 5.93
N GLN A 21 16.40 -11.84 7.06
CA GLN A 21 17.31 -11.37 8.11
C GLN A 21 17.38 -9.87 8.47
N THR A 22 16.62 -9.50 9.51
CA THR A 22 17.11 -8.74 10.66
C THR A 22 16.29 -9.13 11.90
N LYS A 23 16.81 -8.95 13.10
CA LYS A 23 16.29 -9.52 14.37
C LYS A 23 14.84 -9.18 14.78
N ASP A 24 14.16 -8.32 14.05
CA ASP A 24 12.74 -7.96 14.28
C ASP A 24 11.74 -8.71 13.39
N ILE A 25 12.21 -9.47 12.39
CA ILE A 25 11.38 -10.26 11.46
C ILE A 25 10.69 -11.44 12.17
N GLY A 26 11.23 -11.93 13.27
CA GLY A 26 10.60 -12.97 14.10
C GLY A 26 9.21 -12.61 14.62
N LYS A 27 8.87 -11.32 14.70
CA LYS A 27 7.55 -10.85 15.10
C LYS A 27 6.52 -10.88 13.95
N ILE A 28 6.96 -10.63 12.71
CA ILE A 28 6.07 -10.62 11.54
C ILE A 28 5.68 -12.04 11.14
N ASN A 29 6.62 -12.99 11.14
CA ASN A 29 6.32 -14.40 10.88
C ASN A 29 5.39 -15.01 11.95
N ASN A 30 5.47 -14.54 13.21
CA ASN A 30 4.53 -14.93 14.25
C ASN A 30 3.13 -14.31 14.07
N ILE A 31 2.99 -13.23 13.31
CA ILE A 31 1.70 -12.58 13.05
C ILE A 31 0.98 -13.27 11.90
N ASP A 32 1.68 -13.62 10.81
CA ASP A 32 1.12 -14.42 9.73
C ASP A 32 0.60 -15.78 10.26
N ASN A 33 1.38 -16.48 11.08
CA ASN A 33 0.96 -17.71 11.73
C ASN A 33 -0.19 -17.49 12.74
N LYS A 34 -0.21 -16.36 13.47
CA LYS A 34 -1.32 -16.04 14.39
C LYS A 34 -2.61 -15.69 13.68
N ILE A 35 -2.54 -15.10 12.48
CA ILE A 35 -3.74 -14.86 11.66
C ILE A 35 -4.28 -16.18 11.15
N GLU A 36 -3.45 -17.10 10.67
CA GLU A 36 -3.90 -18.43 10.22
C GLU A 36 -4.47 -19.30 11.38
N GLU A 37 -3.87 -19.27 12.56
CA GLU A 37 -4.39 -20.01 13.72
C GLU A 37 -5.71 -19.43 14.29
N ASN A 38 -5.94 -18.09 14.16
CA ASN A 38 -7.19 -17.47 14.61
C ASN A 38 -8.34 -17.51 13.57
N ILE A 39 -8.06 -17.86 12.32
CA ILE A 39 -9.08 -17.95 11.24
C ILE A 39 -9.98 -19.18 11.39
N GLY A 40 -9.59 -20.17 12.20
CA GLY A 40 -10.43 -21.33 12.52
C GLY A 40 -11.72 -20.96 13.24
N GLY A 41 -12.74 -20.46 12.49
CA GLY A 41 -14.08 -20.18 13.00
C GLY A 41 -14.59 -18.76 12.84
N LYS A 42 -13.78 -17.81 12.37
CA LYS A 42 -14.23 -16.43 12.05
C LYS A 42 -14.96 -16.39 10.70
N SER A 43 -15.99 -15.54 10.62
CA SER A 43 -16.62 -15.25 9.34
C SER A 43 -15.66 -14.45 8.43
N LEU A 44 -15.86 -14.53 7.11
CA LEU A 44 -15.07 -13.75 6.14
C LEU A 44 -15.10 -12.24 6.43
N LYS A 45 -16.25 -11.74 6.91
CA LYS A 45 -16.42 -10.34 7.32
C LYS A 45 -15.54 -9.96 8.51
N GLU A 46 -15.43 -10.82 9.50
CA GLU A 46 -14.57 -10.61 10.68
C GLU A 46 -13.10 -10.68 10.29
N THR A 47 -12.73 -11.62 9.43
CA THR A 47 -11.37 -11.75 8.90
C THR A 47 -10.95 -10.48 8.15
N ARG A 48 -11.82 -9.94 7.28
CA ARG A 48 -11.57 -8.69 6.56
C ARG A 48 -11.43 -7.50 7.51
N LYS A 49 -12.29 -7.40 8.51
CA LYS A 49 -12.21 -6.34 9.52
C LYS A 49 -10.87 -6.35 10.26
N ASP A 50 -10.46 -7.49 10.78
CA ASP A 50 -9.19 -7.63 11.50
C ASP A 50 -7.99 -7.35 10.57
N GLY A 51 -8.07 -7.81 9.32
CA GLY A 51 -7.07 -7.54 8.29
C GLY A 51 -6.94 -6.04 7.97
N ILE A 52 -8.04 -5.32 7.87
CA ILE A 52 -8.06 -3.86 7.64
C ILE A 52 -7.41 -3.13 8.82
N GLU A 53 -7.76 -3.47 10.06
CA GLU A 53 -7.18 -2.86 11.26
C GLU A 53 -5.66 -3.12 11.34
N TYR A 54 -5.21 -4.31 10.93
CA TYR A 54 -3.79 -4.64 10.85
C TYR A 54 -3.07 -3.82 9.78
N ILE A 55 -3.61 -3.76 8.55
CA ILE A 55 -3.03 -3.01 7.42
C ILE A 55 -2.95 -1.52 7.77
N ASP A 56 -4.01 -0.94 8.30
CA ASP A 56 -4.05 0.47 8.70
C ASP A 56 -2.98 0.78 9.76
N SER A 57 -2.88 -0.05 10.79
CA SER A 57 -1.88 0.11 11.84
C SER A 57 -0.46 -0.03 11.31
N PHE A 58 -0.22 -0.99 10.41
CA PHE A 58 1.08 -1.21 9.77
C PHE A 58 1.48 0.01 8.91
N LEU A 59 0.57 0.51 8.06
CA LEU A 59 0.83 1.63 7.17
C LEU A 59 1.06 2.93 7.94
N LYS A 60 0.30 3.19 9.00
CA LYS A 60 0.50 4.35 9.89
C LYS A 60 1.89 4.37 10.54
N VAL A 61 2.40 3.22 10.93
CA VAL A 61 3.71 3.12 11.59
C VAL A 61 4.86 3.23 10.59
N ASN A 62 4.74 2.61 9.43
CA ASN A 62 5.86 2.46 8.50
C ASN A 62 5.86 3.47 7.35
N LEU A 63 4.71 4.04 7.01
CA LEU A 63 4.51 4.96 5.89
C LEU A 63 3.78 6.25 6.30
N SER A 64 3.95 6.69 7.55
CA SER A 64 3.30 7.87 8.12
C SER A 64 3.41 9.13 7.27
N ASP A 65 4.51 9.27 6.51
CA ASP A 65 4.81 10.48 5.74
C ASP A 65 4.02 10.56 4.41
N CYS A 66 3.50 9.43 3.94
CA CYS A 66 2.76 9.36 2.68
C CYS A 66 1.41 8.64 2.77
N TYR A 67 1.13 7.91 3.86
CA TYR A 67 -0.13 7.22 4.05
C TYR A 67 -1.23 8.20 4.47
N ASP A 68 -2.28 8.33 3.65
CA ASP A 68 -3.42 9.26 3.87
C ASP A 68 -4.70 8.55 4.36
N GLY A 69 -4.56 7.29 4.79
CA GLY A 69 -5.68 6.51 5.30
C GLY A 69 -6.35 5.61 4.27
N TYR A 70 -7.52 5.12 4.62
CA TYR A 70 -8.29 4.22 3.77
C TYR A 70 -9.79 4.50 3.83
N TYR A 71 -10.51 3.98 2.83
CA TYR A 71 -11.96 3.81 2.84
C TYR A 71 -12.26 2.33 2.57
N ALA A 72 -13.17 1.72 3.33
CA ALA A 72 -13.57 0.34 3.12
C ALA A 72 -15.08 0.17 3.28
N ASP A 73 -15.67 -0.67 2.43
CA ASP A 73 -17.08 -1.06 2.49
C ASP A 73 -17.25 -2.55 2.18
N GLU A 74 -18.46 -2.97 1.81
CA GLU A 74 -18.76 -4.36 1.49
C GLU A 74 -18.15 -4.84 0.16
N ASN A 75 -17.77 -3.91 -0.73
CA ASN A 75 -17.27 -4.19 -2.07
C ASN A 75 -15.75 -4.08 -2.18
N GLY A 76 -15.06 -3.57 -1.13
CA GLY A 76 -13.61 -3.47 -1.18
C GLY A 76 -12.99 -2.47 -0.22
N ILE A 77 -11.71 -2.25 -0.44
CA ILE A 77 -10.90 -1.26 0.27
C ILE A 77 -10.14 -0.38 -0.71
N THR A 78 -10.16 0.93 -0.46
CA THR A 78 -9.29 1.91 -1.14
C THR A 78 -8.28 2.44 -0.13
N ILE A 79 -7.01 2.18 -0.36
CA ILE A 79 -5.89 2.71 0.43
C ILE A 79 -5.30 3.90 -0.30
N LYS A 80 -5.11 5.00 0.41
CA LYS A 80 -4.68 6.28 -0.16
C LYS A 80 -3.28 6.64 0.28
N PHE A 81 -2.48 7.05 -0.70
CA PHE A 81 -1.15 7.60 -0.50
C PHE A 81 -1.08 8.99 -1.10
N VAL A 82 -0.42 9.90 -0.39
CA VAL A 82 -0.19 11.28 -0.82
C VAL A 82 1.30 11.57 -0.71
N ASP A 83 1.89 12.10 -1.76
CA ASP A 83 3.29 12.52 -1.76
C ASP A 83 3.43 13.87 -2.47
N ASP A 84 4.43 14.64 -2.11
CA ASP A 84 4.73 15.96 -2.67
C ASP A 84 5.94 15.87 -3.60
N GLY A 85 5.70 16.00 -4.92
CA GLY A 85 6.75 16.00 -5.95
C GLY A 85 7.29 14.62 -6.34
N ILE A 86 6.58 13.53 -6.02
CA ILE A 86 7.00 12.18 -6.43
C ILE A 86 6.90 11.97 -7.93
N VAL A 87 5.93 12.59 -8.60
CA VAL A 87 5.71 12.44 -10.04
C VAL A 87 6.96 12.87 -10.82
N GLU A 88 7.53 14.03 -10.48
CA GLU A 88 8.73 14.56 -11.13
C GLU A 88 9.94 13.61 -10.96
N LEU A 89 10.07 12.97 -9.81
CA LEU A 89 11.13 12.00 -9.56
C LEU A 89 10.94 10.72 -10.38
N LEU A 90 9.70 10.22 -10.47
CA LEU A 90 9.38 9.02 -11.24
C LEU A 90 9.47 9.25 -12.75
N GLU A 91 9.21 10.49 -13.23
CA GLU A 91 9.42 10.88 -14.63
C GLU A 91 10.91 11.00 -14.99
N ALA A 92 11.74 11.42 -14.04
CA ALA A 92 13.17 11.64 -14.25
C ALA A 92 14.03 10.38 -14.16
N ASP A 93 13.57 9.34 -13.47
CA ASP A 93 14.34 8.13 -13.15
C ASP A 93 13.53 6.86 -13.47
N GLU A 94 13.93 6.18 -14.56
CA GLU A 94 13.26 4.97 -15.06
C GLU A 94 13.40 3.79 -14.10
N GLU A 95 14.57 3.58 -13.51
CA GLU A 95 14.81 2.49 -12.55
C GLU A 95 13.97 2.68 -11.30
N LEU A 96 13.83 3.93 -10.85
CA LEU A 96 13.00 4.28 -9.71
C LEU A 96 11.52 4.02 -9.99
N TYR A 97 11.04 4.38 -11.19
CA TYR A 97 9.68 4.09 -11.61
C TYR A 97 9.39 2.59 -11.68
N GLU A 98 10.27 1.80 -12.28
CA GLU A 98 10.09 0.34 -12.37
C GLU A 98 10.00 -0.28 -10.96
N LYS A 99 10.87 0.12 -10.05
CA LYS A 99 10.83 -0.30 -8.64
C LYS A 99 9.53 0.15 -7.95
N PHE A 100 9.08 1.37 -8.20
CA PHE A 100 7.82 1.88 -7.67
C PHE A 100 6.65 1.01 -8.12
N VAL A 101 6.57 0.70 -9.41
CA VAL A 101 5.51 -0.16 -9.97
C VAL A 101 5.55 -1.55 -9.35
N GLU A 102 6.70 -2.23 -9.40
CA GLU A 102 6.86 -3.59 -8.88
C GLU A 102 6.46 -3.68 -7.41
N LEU A 103 6.96 -2.77 -6.59
CA LEU A 103 6.66 -2.76 -5.15
C LEU A 103 5.17 -2.57 -4.88
N ASN A 104 4.52 -1.65 -5.59
CA ASN A 104 3.12 -1.36 -5.32
C ASN A 104 2.17 -2.44 -5.85
N LEU A 105 2.50 -3.14 -6.92
CA LEU A 105 1.80 -4.34 -7.34
C LEU A 105 1.91 -5.45 -6.28
N ASN A 106 3.10 -5.64 -5.71
CA ASN A 106 3.32 -6.59 -4.63
C ASN A 106 2.56 -6.22 -3.34
N VAL A 107 2.51 -4.93 -2.97
CA VAL A 107 1.71 -4.44 -1.85
C VAL A 107 0.23 -4.73 -2.07
N CYS A 108 -0.31 -4.40 -3.25
CA CYS A 108 -1.70 -4.68 -3.59
C CYS A 108 -2.04 -6.17 -3.45
N LYS A 109 -1.18 -7.04 -3.99
CA LYS A 109 -1.33 -8.49 -3.87
C LYS A 109 -1.32 -8.95 -2.41
N LYS A 110 -0.39 -8.47 -1.58
CA LYS A 110 -0.33 -8.81 -0.15
C LYS A 110 -1.56 -8.37 0.61
N VAL A 111 -2.06 -7.17 0.34
CA VAL A 111 -3.32 -6.67 0.93
C VAL A 111 -4.48 -7.57 0.51
N SER A 112 -4.57 -7.96 -0.77
CA SER A 112 -5.58 -8.89 -1.28
C SER A 112 -5.53 -10.24 -0.56
N ASP A 113 -4.33 -10.79 -0.36
CA ASP A 113 -4.12 -12.06 0.36
C ASP A 113 -4.58 -11.96 1.82
N ILE A 114 -4.21 -10.90 2.54
CA ILE A 114 -4.60 -10.66 3.94
C ILE A 114 -6.12 -10.55 4.07
N LEU A 115 -6.77 -9.82 3.16
CA LEU A 115 -8.20 -9.57 3.19
C LEU A 115 -9.03 -10.69 2.57
N LYS A 116 -8.39 -11.72 2.00
CA LYS A 116 -9.06 -12.76 1.24
C LYS A 116 -9.96 -12.15 0.16
N ALA A 117 -9.38 -11.21 -0.61
CA ALA A 117 -10.07 -10.55 -1.70
C ALA A 117 -10.47 -11.55 -2.78
N ASP A 118 -11.63 -11.33 -3.38
CA ASP A 118 -12.24 -12.20 -4.40
C ASP A 118 -12.91 -11.32 -5.46
N GLU A 119 -13.64 -11.90 -6.40
CA GLU A 119 -14.34 -11.19 -7.48
C GLU A 119 -15.40 -10.16 -6.99
N ASN A 120 -15.79 -10.20 -5.72
CA ASN A 120 -16.76 -9.31 -5.11
C ASN A 120 -16.13 -8.35 -4.09
N TYR A 121 -14.81 -8.42 -3.87
CA TYR A 121 -14.11 -7.58 -2.91
C TYR A 121 -12.78 -7.11 -3.46
N HIS A 122 -12.75 -5.84 -3.88
CA HIS A 122 -11.63 -5.24 -4.59
C HIS A 122 -10.65 -4.54 -3.68
N VAL A 123 -9.36 -4.60 -4.03
CA VAL A 123 -8.29 -3.84 -3.38
C VAL A 123 -7.80 -2.76 -4.33
N VAL A 124 -7.93 -1.51 -3.89
CA VAL A 124 -7.52 -0.32 -4.66
C VAL A 124 -6.41 0.41 -3.92
N LEU A 125 -5.29 0.68 -4.59
CA LEU A 125 -4.26 1.60 -4.13
C LEU A 125 -4.32 2.86 -4.99
N THR A 126 -4.43 4.02 -4.34
CA THR A 126 -4.51 5.31 -5.02
C THR A 126 -3.37 6.21 -4.57
N TYR A 127 -2.63 6.75 -5.51
CA TYR A 127 -1.50 7.64 -5.29
C TYR A 127 -1.84 9.03 -5.80
N THR A 128 -1.69 10.02 -4.94
CA THR A 128 -2.04 11.41 -5.20
C THR A 128 -0.82 12.28 -4.99
N ASP A 129 -0.51 13.09 -5.99
CA ASP A 129 0.49 14.14 -5.89
C ASP A 129 -0.15 15.41 -5.33
N GLN A 130 0.50 16.05 -4.37
CA GLN A 130 0.01 17.24 -3.71
C GLN A 130 0.92 18.42 -4.00
N HIS A 131 0.38 19.45 -4.66
CA HIS A 131 1.08 20.70 -4.90
C HIS A 131 0.53 21.80 -4.00
N LYS A 132 1.41 22.39 -3.21
CA LYS A 132 1.07 23.54 -2.36
C LYS A 132 1.30 24.84 -3.13
N GLY A 133 0.21 25.48 -3.56
CA GLY A 133 0.25 26.87 -4.01
C GLY A 133 0.24 27.85 -2.83
N GLU A 134 0.42 29.15 -3.08
CA GLU A 134 0.47 30.19 -2.02
C GLU A 134 -0.78 30.22 -1.13
N ASN A 135 -1.97 29.90 -1.66
CA ASN A 135 -3.24 29.90 -0.93
C ASN A 135 -4.14 28.70 -1.21
N THR A 136 -3.67 27.72 -1.96
CA THR A 136 -4.45 26.54 -2.37
C THR A 136 -3.57 25.32 -2.44
N THR A 137 -4.14 24.18 -2.06
CA THR A 137 -3.52 22.88 -2.24
C THR A 137 -4.23 22.19 -3.39
N PHE A 138 -3.48 21.80 -4.41
CA PHE A 138 -3.98 20.98 -5.51
C PHE A 138 -3.57 19.55 -5.28
N THR A 139 -4.51 18.62 -5.45
CA THR A 139 -4.26 17.19 -5.36
C THR A 139 -4.63 16.53 -6.68
N ASN A 140 -3.70 15.81 -7.27
CA ASN A 140 -3.92 15.10 -8.53
C ASN A 140 -3.60 13.61 -8.33
N THR A 141 -4.57 12.75 -8.55
CA THR A 141 -4.30 11.32 -8.64
C THR A 141 -3.45 11.05 -9.87
N PHE A 142 -2.31 10.39 -9.69
CA PHE A 142 -1.38 10.09 -10.78
C PHE A 142 -1.20 8.60 -11.05
N PHE A 143 -1.57 7.73 -10.08
CA PHE A 143 -1.41 6.30 -10.23
C PHE A 143 -2.48 5.55 -9.45
N VAL A 144 -3.09 4.54 -10.07
CA VAL A 144 -4.11 3.68 -9.44
C VAL A 144 -3.86 2.23 -9.81
N ILE A 145 -3.85 1.37 -8.80
CA ILE A 145 -3.81 -0.07 -8.93
C ILE A 145 -5.15 -0.64 -8.41
N VAL A 146 -5.75 -1.54 -9.15
CA VAL A 146 -6.93 -2.29 -8.74
C VAL A 146 -6.61 -3.77 -8.90
N ASP A 147 -6.76 -4.56 -7.83
CA ASP A 147 -6.56 -6.01 -7.83
C ASP A 147 -5.23 -6.46 -8.48
N SER A 148 -4.17 -5.72 -8.17
CA SER A 148 -2.81 -5.91 -8.72
C SER A 148 -2.66 -5.60 -10.21
N GLU A 149 -3.58 -4.83 -10.80
CA GLU A 149 -3.46 -4.31 -12.16
C GLU A 149 -3.41 -2.78 -12.15
N ILE A 150 -2.52 -2.19 -12.98
CA ILE A 150 -2.44 -0.74 -13.14
C ILE A 150 -3.62 -0.29 -13.99
N THR A 151 -4.57 0.42 -13.39
CA THR A 151 -5.77 0.93 -14.08
C THR A 151 -5.66 2.38 -14.50
N TYR A 152 -4.76 3.14 -13.86
CA TYR A 152 -4.47 4.53 -14.21
C TYR A 152 -2.99 4.86 -13.96
N ASN A 153 -2.37 5.53 -14.93
CA ASN A 153 -1.00 6.00 -14.84
C ASN A 153 -0.85 7.31 -15.64
N ALA A 154 -0.63 8.41 -14.93
CA ALA A 154 -0.42 9.74 -15.54
C ALA A 154 1.05 10.10 -15.71
N ILE A 155 2.00 9.24 -15.29
CA ILE A 155 3.44 9.49 -15.42
C ILE A 155 3.81 9.43 -16.90
N LYS A 156 4.33 10.53 -17.40
CA LYS A 156 4.72 10.66 -18.80
C LYS A 156 6.09 10.00 -19.03
N ARG A 157 6.13 9.07 -19.97
CA ARG A 157 7.34 8.37 -20.40
C ARG A 157 7.33 8.21 -21.91
#